data_db6f20b57fec5b1be6a9f3040b99d6b6
#
_entry.id   db6f20b57fec5b1be6a9f3040b99d6b6
#
_cell.length_a   1.000
_cell.length_b   1.000
_cell.length_c   1.000
_cell.angle_alpha   90.00
_cell.angle_beta   90.00
_cell.angle_gamma   90.00
#
_symmetry.space_group_name_H-M   'P 1'
#
loop_
_entity.id
_entity.type
_entity.pdbx_description
1 polymer ?
#
loop_
_entity_poly.entity_id
_entity_poly.type
_entity_poly.pdbx_seq_one_letter_code
_entity_poly.pdbx_strand_id
1 'polypeptide(L)'
;AGRGPVLGPLVIAACGVPTEDYDLLIEAGVKDSKDLTSKRRDELEAWFFSQAETKGWVASIVTCSPERIDLAMLDDGLNWLEVRGFAEAISELSCRENVQILADACDVNPQRFTDRICERIDGWPWKNSAMKSEHKADLHHPIVGMASILAKQERDRQIEQLKEDTNLDLGSGYPGDPKTKAALAHLIVQSGIHNEVRWGWATVRRFWETNRTGDLPVRGQLRTKQQSLFKNDDARI
;
A
#
# COMPACT_ATOMS: atom_id res chain seq x y z
N ALA A 1 2.32 -4.16 -1.21
CA ALA A 1 1.92 -5.09 -0.15
C ALA A 1 0.57 -4.69 0.45
N GLY A 2 -0.24 -5.65 0.93
CA GLY A 2 -1.44 -5.33 1.71
C GLY A 2 -2.71 -5.03 0.91
N ARG A 3 -2.91 -5.62 -0.27
CA ARG A 3 -4.15 -5.46 -1.07
C ARG A 3 -5.40 -6.06 -0.39
N GLY A 4 -5.29 -7.27 0.16
CA GLY A 4 -6.43 -8.05 0.68
C GLY A 4 -6.79 -7.94 2.16
N PRO A 5 -5.92 -7.45 3.07
CA PRO A 5 -6.24 -7.32 4.49
C PRO A 5 -7.44 -6.42 4.78
N VAL A 6 -8.09 -6.67 5.93
CA VAL A 6 -9.16 -5.81 6.46
C VAL A 6 -8.62 -4.74 7.41
N LEU A 7 -7.37 -4.89 7.87
CA LEU A 7 -6.66 -3.97 8.75
C LEU A 7 -5.41 -3.39 8.08
N GLY A 8 -5.16 -2.12 8.36
CA GLY A 8 -3.95 -1.41 7.98
C GLY A 8 -3.88 -1.01 6.51
N PRO A 9 -2.74 -0.46 6.09
CA PRO A 9 -2.59 0.18 4.80
C PRO A 9 -2.39 -0.80 3.63
N LEU A 10 -2.54 -0.27 2.41
CA LEU A 10 -1.93 -0.78 1.20
C LEU A 10 -0.63 0.00 0.98
N VAL A 11 0.49 -0.69 0.85
CA VAL A 11 1.80 -0.08 0.64
C VAL A 11 2.34 -0.45 -0.74
N ILE A 12 2.79 0.55 -1.46
CA ILE A 12 3.41 0.44 -2.79
C ILE A 12 4.81 1.03 -2.65
N ALA A 13 5.82 0.34 -3.18
CA ALA A 13 7.17 0.85 -3.21
C ALA A 13 7.73 0.81 -4.63
N ALA A 14 8.56 1.77 -4.94
CA ALA A 14 9.43 1.78 -6.11
C ALA A 14 10.89 1.89 -5.65
N CYS A 15 11.79 1.22 -6.34
CA CYS A 15 13.21 1.40 -6.12
C CYS A 15 13.95 1.39 -7.45
N GLY A 16 15.10 2.06 -7.48
CA GLY A 16 15.96 2.14 -8.66
C GLY A 16 17.41 1.90 -8.30
N VAL A 17 18.10 1.17 -9.16
CA VAL A 17 19.53 0.89 -9.05
C VAL A 17 20.19 1.18 -10.41
N PRO A 18 21.45 1.64 -10.46
CA PRO A 18 22.23 1.71 -11.68
C PRO A 18 22.28 0.34 -12.38
N THR A 19 22.29 0.32 -13.71
CA THR A 19 22.27 -0.93 -14.48
C THR A 19 23.48 -1.81 -14.16
N GLU A 20 24.62 -1.20 -13.92
CA GLU A 20 25.88 -1.89 -13.53
C GLU A 20 25.81 -2.55 -12.15
N ASP A 21 24.90 -2.12 -11.29
CA ASP A 21 24.71 -2.68 -9.95
C ASP A 21 23.59 -3.75 -9.89
N TYR A 22 22.91 -4.03 -11.01
CA TYR A 22 21.76 -4.94 -11.02
C TYR A 22 22.11 -6.35 -10.50
N ASP A 23 23.31 -6.86 -10.83
CA ASP A 23 23.74 -8.19 -10.40
C ASP A 23 23.94 -8.29 -8.88
N LEU A 24 24.20 -7.18 -8.20
CA LEU A 24 24.29 -7.16 -6.74
C LEU A 24 22.98 -7.56 -6.05
N LEU A 25 21.81 -7.27 -6.67
CA LEU A 25 20.52 -7.73 -6.17
C LEU A 25 20.41 -9.27 -6.22
N ILE A 26 20.94 -9.88 -7.29
CA ILE A 26 20.96 -11.34 -7.47
C ILE A 26 21.90 -11.97 -6.43
N GLU A 27 23.12 -11.43 -6.30
CA GLU A 27 24.13 -11.89 -5.34
C GLU A 27 23.67 -11.78 -3.90
N ALA A 28 22.94 -10.70 -3.56
CA ALA A 28 22.31 -10.54 -2.27
C ALA A 28 21.15 -11.52 -2.01
N GLY A 29 20.72 -12.29 -3.02
CA GLY A 29 19.67 -13.28 -2.89
C GLY A 29 18.27 -12.65 -2.76
N VAL A 30 18.06 -11.51 -3.40
CA VAL A 30 16.72 -10.88 -3.51
C VAL A 30 15.79 -11.79 -4.32
N LYS A 31 14.62 -12.08 -3.77
CA LYS A 31 13.57 -12.89 -4.39
C LYS A 31 12.19 -12.49 -3.84
N ASP A 32 11.12 -13.20 -4.22
CA ASP A 32 9.77 -12.93 -3.71
C ASP A 32 9.78 -12.79 -2.18
N SER A 33 9.24 -11.68 -1.70
CA SER A 33 9.19 -11.34 -0.28
C SER A 33 8.45 -12.37 0.58
N LYS A 34 7.56 -13.16 -0.02
CA LYS A 34 6.80 -14.23 0.65
C LYS A 34 7.64 -15.47 0.94
N ASP A 35 8.69 -15.69 0.13
CA ASP A 35 9.64 -16.81 0.30
C ASP A 35 10.78 -16.50 1.28
N LEU A 36 10.78 -15.30 1.84
CA LEU A 36 11.78 -14.83 2.78
C LEU A 36 11.23 -14.77 4.20
N THR A 37 12.07 -15.13 5.17
CA THR A 37 11.77 -14.89 6.58
C THR A 37 11.75 -13.39 6.89
N SER A 38 11.07 -12.97 7.97
CA SER A 38 11.08 -11.55 8.40
C SER A 38 12.51 -11.06 8.59
N LYS A 39 13.33 -11.80 9.34
CA LYS A 39 14.75 -11.47 9.55
C LYS A 39 15.50 -11.26 8.23
N ARG A 40 15.27 -12.11 7.24
CA ARG A 40 15.96 -11.97 5.95
C ARG A 40 15.51 -10.73 5.20
N ARG A 41 14.22 -10.36 5.29
CA ARG A 41 13.72 -9.10 4.72
C ARG A 41 14.32 -7.89 5.42
N ASP A 42 14.45 -7.91 6.75
CA ASP A 42 15.12 -6.84 7.53
C ASP A 42 16.57 -6.64 7.07
N GLU A 43 17.32 -7.75 6.91
CA GLU A 43 18.69 -7.74 6.42
C GLU A 43 18.81 -7.15 5.01
N LEU A 44 17.92 -7.52 4.08
CA LEU A 44 17.91 -7.03 2.71
C LEU A 44 17.50 -5.56 2.63
N GLU A 45 16.55 -5.12 3.43
CA GLU A 45 16.16 -3.71 3.51
C GLU A 45 17.34 -2.85 4.03
N ALA A 46 17.98 -3.25 5.14
CA ALA A 46 19.14 -2.56 5.69
C ALA A 46 20.30 -2.51 4.68
N TRP A 47 20.56 -3.63 4.01
CA TRP A 47 21.57 -3.71 2.97
C TRP A 47 21.24 -2.77 1.80
N PHE A 48 20.00 -2.75 1.30
CA PHE A 48 19.60 -1.86 0.21
C PHE A 48 19.86 -0.39 0.56
N PHE A 49 19.47 0.05 1.75
CA PHE A 49 19.71 1.43 2.17
C PHE A 49 21.18 1.75 2.39
N SER A 50 22.01 0.79 2.80
CA SER A 50 23.46 0.98 2.86
C SER A 50 24.08 1.18 1.46
N GLN A 51 23.56 0.52 0.43
CA GLN A 51 23.97 0.76 -0.95
C GLN A 51 23.46 2.13 -1.47
N ALA A 52 22.26 2.55 -1.04
CA ALA A 52 21.71 3.85 -1.40
C ALA A 52 22.63 5.00 -0.96
N GLU A 53 23.21 4.93 0.23
CA GLU A 53 24.14 5.94 0.76
C GLU A 53 25.44 6.06 -0.07
N THR A 54 25.89 4.98 -0.68
CA THR A 54 27.20 4.94 -1.35
C THR A 54 27.15 4.90 -2.88
N LYS A 55 26.07 4.34 -3.44
CA LYS A 55 25.93 4.06 -4.87
C LYS A 55 24.81 4.86 -5.56
N GLY A 56 24.10 5.71 -4.82
CA GLY A 56 23.02 6.49 -5.38
C GLY A 56 21.75 5.68 -5.73
N TRP A 57 21.56 4.51 -5.10
CA TRP A 57 20.32 3.78 -5.22
C TRP A 57 19.18 4.60 -4.60
N VAL A 58 17.99 4.48 -5.15
CA VAL A 58 16.83 5.28 -4.74
C VAL A 58 15.64 4.39 -4.39
N ALA A 59 14.81 4.84 -3.46
CA ALA A 59 13.55 4.21 -3.15
C ALA A 59 12.48 5.26 -2.80
N SER A 60 11.23 4.91 -3.07
CA SER A 60 10.04 5.63 -2.63
C SER A 60 9.02 4.62 -2.11
N ILE A 61 8.32 4.98 -1.04
CA ILE A 61 7.33 4.14 -0.38
C ILE A 61 6.05 4.95 -0.18
N VAL A 62 5.01 4.59 -0.90
CA VAL A 62 3.69 5.20 -0.83
C VAL A 62 2.78 4.36 0.05
N THR A 63 2.27 4.97 1.11
CA THR A 63 1.30 4.35 2.02
C THR A 63 -0.11 4.84 1.72
N CYS A 64 -0.99 3.94 1.30
CA CYS A 64 -2.41 4.20 1.16
C CYS A 64 -3.12 3.79 2.45
N SER A 65 -3.51 4.75 3.26
CA SER A 65 -4.24 4.51 4.51
C SER A 65 -5.58 3.79 4.27
N PRO A 66 -6.17 3.14 5.27
CA PRO A 66 -7.52 2.59 5.17
C PRO A 66 -8.57 3.62 4.73
N GLU A 67 -8.44 4.88 5.14
CA GLU A 67 -9.31 5.96 4.66
C GLU A 67 -9.16 6.19 3.16
N ARG A 68 -7.91 6.30 2.65
CA ARG A 68 -7.64 6.46 1.21
C ARG A 68 -8.18 5.29 0.39
N ILE A 69 -8.09 4.07 0.95
CA ILE A 69 -8.63 2.86 0.34
C ILE A 69 -10.17 2.91 0.29
N ASP A 70 -10.82 3.21 1.42
CA ASP A 70 -12.28 3.25 1.49
C ASP A 70 -12.87 4.33 0.57
N LEU A 71 -12.24 5.51 0.49
CA LEU A 71 -12.63 6.56 -0.44
C LEU A 71 -12.49 6.15 -1.90
N ALA A 72 -11.38 5.48 -2.25
CA ALA A 72 -11.20 4.95 -3.59
C ALA A 72 -12.25 3.88 -3.94
N MET A 73 -12.64 3.04 -2.97
CA MET A 73 -13.69 2.02 -3.18
C MET A 73 -15.07 2.62 -3.44
N LEU A 74 -15.32 3.86 -3.00
CA LEU A 74 -16.56 4.60 -3.28
C LEU A 74 -16.54 5.31 -4.64
N ASP A 75 -15.36 5.50 -5.23
CA ASP A 75 -15.15 6.21 -6.49
C ASP A 75 -14.86 5.21 -7.63
N ASP A 76 -13.60 4.98 -7.93
CA ASP A 76 -13.12 4.23 -9.09
C ASP A 76 -12.49 2.86 -8.76
N GLY A 77 -12.40 2.56 -7.47
CA GLY A 77 -12.01 1.26 -6.94
C GLY A 77 -10.52 1.06 -6.74
N LEU A 78 -10.19 -0.11 -6.17
CA LEU A 78 -8.86 -0.44 -5.70
C LEU A 78 -7.81 -0.48 -6.84
N ASN A 79 -8.20 -0.93 -8.03
CA ASN A 79 -7.28 -0.98 -9.18
C ASN A 79 -6.79 0.43 -9.58
N TRP A 80 -7.66 1.42 -9.52
CA TRP A 80 -7.29 2.79 -9.81
C TRP A 80 -6.47 3.43 -8.69
N LEU A 81 -6.75 3.08 -7.44
CA LEU A 81 -5.90 3.48 -6.32
C LEU A 81 -4.48 2.94 -6.50
N GLU A 82 -4.34 1.68 -6.91
CA GLU A 82 -3.01 1.10 -7.18
C GLU A 82 -2.31 1.80 -8.33
N VAL A 83 -2.99 2.07 -9.45
CA VAL A 83 -2.42 2.85 -10.56
C VAL A 83 -1.89 4.20 -10.08
N ARG A 84 -2.67 4.94 -9.27
CA ARG A 84 -2.23 6.21 -8.68
C ARG A 84 -1.03 6.04 -7.76
N GLY A 85 -1.04 5.03 -6.90
CA GLY A 85 0.06 4.76 -5.98
C GLY A 85 1.36 4.35 -6.68
N PHE A 86 1.27 3.59 -7.79
CA PHE A 86 2.43 3.27 -8.62
C PHE A 86 2.99 4.53 -9.30
N ALA A 87 2.12 5.35 -9.89
CA ALA A 87 2.56 6.60 -10.52
C ALA A 87 3.19 7.56 -9.50
N GLU A 88 2.61 7.68 -8.30
CA GLU A 88 3.13 8.47 -7.18
C GLU A 88 4.52 7.95 -6.77
N ALA A 89 4.69 6.66 -6.49
CA ALA A 89 5.96 6.07 -6.09
C ALA A 89 7.05 6.25 -7.16
N ILE A 90 6.72 6.07 -8.45
CA ILE A 90 7.67 6.29 -9.55
C ILE A 90 8.02 7.77 -9.68
N SER A 91 7.05 8.66 -9.52
CA SER A 91 7.25 10.10 -9.64
C SER A 91 8.09 10.71 -8.50
N GLU A 92 8.12 10.08 -7.34
CA GLU A 92 8.97 10.49 -6.21
C GLU A 92 10.44 10.11 -6.41
N LEU A 93 10.76 9.14 -7.29
CA LEU A 93 12.14 8.85 -7.64
C LEU A 93 12.73 9.99 -8.48
N SER A 94 13.99 10.34 -8.23
CA SER A 94 14.66 11.47 -8.88
C SER A 94 15.09 11.21 -10.33
N CYS A 95 14.93 10.00 -10.86
CA CYS A 95 15.34 9.60 -12.20
C CYS A 95 14.26 9.98 -13.24
N ARG A 96 14.65 10.66 -14.33
CA ARG A 96 13.74 11.15 -15.39
C ARG A 96 14.23 10.91 -16.82
N GLU A 97 15.35 10.21 -16.99
CA GLU A 97 15.86 9.80 -18.30
C GLU A 97 16.67 8.53 -18.19
N ASN A 98 16.81 7.80 -19.33
CA ASN A 98 17.56 6.55 -19.43
C ASN A 98 17.10 5.48 -18.42
N VAL A 99 15.78 5.37 -18.15
CA VAL A 99 15.21 4.52 -17.12
C VAL A 99 14.41 3.38 -17.75
N GLN A 100 14.63 2.16 -17.26
CA GLN A 100 13.78 1.01 -17.57
C GLN A 100 12.92 0.68 -16.33
N ILE A 101 11.61 0.84 -16.45
CA ILE A 101 10.68 0.63 -15.34
C ILE A 101 9.98 -0.71 -15.51
N LEU A 102 10.07 -1.55 -14.47
CA LEU A 102 9.37 -2.84 -14.39
C LEU A 102 8.37 -2.77 -13.23
N ALA A 103 7.13 -3.20 -13.47
CA ALA A 103 6.10 -3.22 -12.45
C ALA A 103 5.39 -4.58 -12.36
N ASP A 104 5.07 -5.01 -11.14
CA ASP A 104 4.19 -6.16 -10.91
C ASP A 104 2.74 -5.75 -11.15
N ALA A 105 2.11 -6.35 -12.18
CA ALA A 105 0.79 -5.93 -12.63
C ALA A 105 -0.32 -6.38 -11.67
N CYS A 106 -1.05 -5.41 -11.14
CA CYS A 106 -2.24 -5.63 -10.32
C CYS A 106 -3.54 -5.74 -11.14
N ASP A 107 -3.49 -5.45 -12.43
CA ASP A 107 -4.60 -5.57 -13.38
C ASP A 107 -4.54 -6.92 -14.13
N VAL A 108 -5.67 -7.44 -14.56
CA VAL A 108 -5.74 -8.64 -15.42
C VAL A 108 -5.07 -8.43 -16.79
N ASN A 109 -4.95 -7.19 -17.24
CA ASN A 109 -4.24 -6.80 -18.46
C ASN A 109 -3.01 -5.94 -18.09
N PRO A 110 -1.78 -6.52 -18.17
CA PRO A 110 -0.56 -5.79 -17.81
C PRO A 110 -0.31 -4.55 -18.68
N GLN A 111 -0.61 -4.62 -19.99
CA GLN A 111 -0.41 -3.47 -20.88
C GLN A 111 -1.32 -2.30 -20.47
N ARG A 112 -2.59 -2.58 -20.23
CA ARG A 112 -3.53 -1.56 -19.73
C ARG A 112 -3.07 -0.95 -18.41
N PHE A 113 -2.48 -1.75 -17.52
CA PHE A 113 -1.92 -1.27 -16.25
C PHE A 113 -0.75 -0.32 -16.51
N THR A 114 0.19 -0.69 -17.40
CA THR A 114 1.30 0.16 -17.85
C THR A 114 0.80 1.49 -18.39
N ASP A 115 -0.13 1.45 -19.35
CA ASP A 115 -0.64 2.66 -20.02
C ASP A 115 -1.27 3.63 -19.01
N ARG A 116 -2.08 3.12 -18.09
CA ARG A 116 -2.72 3.90 -17.03
C ARG A 116 -1.75 4.54 -16.04
N ILE A 117 -0.65 3.89 -15.72
CA ILE A 117 0.41 4.46 -14.88
C ILE A 117 1.12 5.56 -15.66
N CYS A 118 1.54 5.28 -16.89
CA CYS A 118 2.23 6.22 -17.77
C CYS A 118 1.45 7.53 -17.98
N GLU A 119 0.13 7.45 -18.15
CA GLU A 119 -0.76 8.61 -18.26
C GLU A 119 -0.75 9.53 -17.02
N ARG A 120 -0.24 9.04 -15.87
CA ARG A 120 -0.23 9.75 -14.58
C ARG A 120 1.14 10.18 -14.13
N ILE A 121 2.17 9.82 -14.87
CA ILE A 121 3.55 10.25 -14.60
C ILE A 121 3.82 11.53 -15.37
N ASP A 122 4.15 12.60 -14.65
CA ASP A 122 4.43 13.90 -15.26
C ASP A 122 5.61 13.82 -16.24
N GLY A 123 5.39 14.37 -17.45
CA GLY A 123 6.38 14.42 -18.50
C GLY A 123 6.73 13.07 -19.15
N TRP A 124 5.94 12.02 -18.90
CA TRP A 124 6.13 10.75 -19.61
C TRP A 124 5.72 10.86 -21.10
N PRO A 125 6.43 10.23 -22.05
CA PRO A 125 7.63 9.41 -21.86
C PRO A 125 8.90 10.23 -21.62
N TRP A 126 9.69 9.82 -20.63
CA TRP A 126 10.98 10.43 -20.38
C TRP A 126 12.00 10.01 -21.44
N LYS A 127 13.02 10.83 -21.67
CA LYS A 127 14.04 10.58 -22.69
C LYS A 127 14.72 9.22 -22.51
N ASN A 128 14.74 8.40 -23.55
CA ASN A 128 15.33 7.05 -23.57
C ASN A 128 14.81 6.14 -22.47
N SER A 129 13.54 6.29 -22.08
CA SER A 129 12.95 5.52 -21.01
C SER A 129 11.80 4.66 -21.53
N ALA A 130 11.55 3.53 -20.86
CA ALA A 130 10.45 2.64 -21.16
C ALA A 130 9.85 2.07 -19.86
N MET A 131 8.57 1.72 -19.92
CA MET A 131 7.88 1.04 -18.82
C MET A 131 7.19 -0.22 -19.35
N LYS A 132 7.28 -1.28 -18.56
CA LYS A 132 6.60 -2.55 -18.77
C LYS A 132 6.02 -3.06 -17.46
N SER A 133 4.81 -3.59 -17.51
CA SER A 133 4.26 -4.37 -16.40
C SER A 133 4.06 -5.82 -16.81
N GLU A 134 4.24 -6.74 -15.88
CA GLU A 134 3.95 -8.15 -16.09
C GLU A 134 3.43 -8.77 -14.77
N HIS A 135 2.70 -9.89 -14.89
CA HIS A 135 2.24 -10.62 -13.71
C HIS A 135 3.40 -11.34 -13.03
N LYS A 136 3.45 -11.29 -11.70
CA LYS A 136 4.47 -11.93 -10.88
C LYS A 136 5.88 -11.44 -11.23
N ALA A 137 6.01 -10.17 -11.56
CA ALA A 137 7.29 -9.56 -11.86
C ALA A 137 8.28 -9.68 -10.69
N ASP A 138 7.78 -9.73 -9.45
CA ASP A 138 8.54 -9.97 -8.23
C ASP A 138 9.26 -11.34 -8.19
N LEU A 139 8.76 -12.34 -8.92
CA LEU A 139 9.39 -13.66 -9.07
C LEU A 139 10.52 -13.67 -10.11
N HIS A 140 10.43 -12.82 -11.12
CA HIS A 140 11.31 -12.87 -12.29
C HIS A 140 12.37 -11.78 -12.30
N HIS A 141 12.12 -10.69 -11.60
CA HIS A 141 12.98 -9.51 -11.59
C HIS A 141 13.39 -9.12 -10.17
N PRO A 142 14.66 -9.33 -9.78
CA PRO A 142 15.15 -8.98 -8.44
C PRO A 142 14.85 -7.54 -8.02
N ILE A 143 14.87 -6.57 -8.95
CA ILE A 143 14.52 -5.18 -8.65
C ILE A 143 13.07 -5.03 -8.19
N VAL A 144 12.13 -5.76 -8.81
CA VAL A 144 10.72 -5.78 -8.39
C VAL A 144 10.55 -6.55 -7.08
N GLY A 145 11.31 -7.64 -6.90
CA GLY A 145 11.40 -8.36 -5.63
C GLY A 145 11.86 -7.45 -4.49
N MET A 146 12.87 -6.59 -4.74
CA MET A 146 13.36 -5.63 -3.74
C MET A 146 12.29 -4.60 -3.38
N ALA A 147 11.61 -4.01 -4.35
CA ALA A 147 10.47 -3.11 -4.10
C ALA A 147 9.35 -3.81 -3.29
N SER A 148 9.06 -5.08 -3.59
CA SER A 148 8.10 -5.89 -2.82
C SER A 148 8.54 -6.10 -1.37
N ILE A 149 9.85 -6.30 -1.11
CA ILE A 149 10.41 -6.40 0.24
C ILE A 149 10.22 -5.07 0.98
N LEU A 150 10.60 -3.93 0.39
CA LEU A 150 10.44 -2.60 1.00
C LEU A 150 8.97 -2.31 1.35
N ALA A 151 8.06 -2.56 0.42
CA ALA A 151 6.63 -2.39 0.67
C ALA A 151 6.11 -3.30 1.80
N LYS A 152 6.61 -4.54 1.88
CA LYS A 152 6.22 -5.50 2.91
C LYS A 152 6.74 -5.08 4.29
N GLN A 153 7.98 -4.64 4.37
CA GLN A 153 8.61 -4.18 5.61
C GLN A 153 7.88 -2.96 6.18
N GLU A 154 7.58 -1.97 5.35
CA GLU A 154 6.81 -0.81 5.78
C GLU A 154 5.41 -1.19 6.27
N ARG A 155 4.71 -2.06 5.55
CA ARG A 155 3.41 -2.53 5.98
C ARG A 155 3.48 -3.28 7.32
N ASP A 156 4.47 -4.13 7.50
CA ASP A 156 4.62 -4.91 8.72
C ASP A 156 4.93 -4.01 9.92
N ARG A 157 5.76 -2.96 9.76
CA ARG A 157 5.99 -1.93 10.78
C ARG A 157 4.68 -1.24 11.21
N GLN A 158 3.85 -0.84 10.25
CA GLN A 158 2.58 -0.18 10.57
C GLN A 158 1.58 -1.10 11.27
N ILE A 159 1.55 -2.39 10.94
CA ILE A 159 0.73 -3.37 11.67
C ILE A 159 1.26 -3.61 13.09
N GLU A 160 2.58 -3.65 13.27
CA GLU A 160 3.16 -3.80 14.60
C GLU A 160 2.88 -2.57 15.47
N GLN A 161 3.04 -1.36 14.93
CA GLN A 161 2.65 -0.13 15.62
C GLN A 161 1.17 -0.15 16.02
N LEU A 162 0.29 -0.60 15.13
CA LEU A 162 -1.14 -0.71 15.46
C LEU A 162 -1.41 -1.71 16.59
N LYS A 163 -0.67 -2.82 16.68
CA LYS A 163 -0.76 -3.77 17.80
C LYS A 163 -0.35 -3.09 19.12
N GLU A 164 0.74 -2.34 19.11
CA GLU A 164 1.21 -1.60 20.27
C GLU A 164 0.16 -0.55 20.72
N ASP A 165 -0.34 0.26 19.78
CA ASP A 165 -1.30 1.34 20.05
C ASP A 165 -2.64 0.81 20.60
N THR A 166 -3.08 -0.36 20.12
CA THR A 166 -4.36 -0.95 20.52
C THR A 166 -4.23 -1.97 21.65
N ASN A 167 -3.03 -2.43 21.93
CA ASN A 167 -2.74 -3.57 22.81
C ASN A 167 -3.56 -4.83 22.44
N LEU A 168 -3.78 -5.06 21.14
CA LEU A 168 -4.53 -6.20 20.61
C LEU A 168 -3.64 -7.12 19.76
N ASP A 169 -3.87 -8.43 19.84
CA ASP A 169 -3.31 -9.37 18.86
C ASP A 169 -4.11 -9.32 17.56
N LEU A 170 -3.61 -8.54 16.61
CA LEU A 170 -4.28 -8.30 15.33
C LEU A 170 -4.13 -9.44 14.32
N GLY A 171 -3.27 -10.44 14.62
CA GLY A 171 -2.91 -11.46 13.66
C GLY A 171 -2.24 -10.88 12.41
N SER A 172 -2.56 -11.44 11.26
CA SER A 172 -2.03 -11.00 9.96
C SER A 172 -2.77 -9.80 9.34
N GLY A 173 -3.89 -9.38 9.92
CA GLY A 173 -4.79 -8.37 9.36
C GLY A 173 -5.70 -8.88 8.24
N TYR A 174 -5.60 -10.15 7.84
CA TYR A 174 -6.45 -10.73 6.80
C TYR A 174 -7.78 -11.25 7.34
N PRO A 175 -8.87 -11.18 6.54
CA PRO A 175 -10.20 -11.63 6.97
C PRO A 175 -10.30 -13.11 7.36
N GLY A 176 -9.38 -13.95 6.85
CA GLY A 176 -9.33 -15.38 7.15
C GLY A 176 -8.70 -15.71 8.50
N ASP A 177 -7.91 -14.80 9.07
CA ASP A 177 -7.15 -15.02 10.29
C ASP A 177 -8.07 -14.95 11.53
N PRO A 178 -8.07 -15.99 12.40
CA PRO A 178 -8.89 -16.01 13.61
C PRO A 178 -8.56 -14.86 14.58
N LYS A 179 -7.29 -14.48 14.73
CA LYS A 179 -6.85 -13.38 15.58
C LYS A 179 -7.36 -12.05 15.06
N THR A 180 -7.27 -11.82 13.73
CA THR A 180 -7.85 -10.65 13.08
C THR A 180 -9.37 -10.57 13.32
N LYS A 181 -10.09 -11.69 13.19
CA LYS A 181 -11.53 -11.72 13.45
C LYS A 181 -11.87 -11.37 14.90
N ALA A 182 -11.09 -11.88 15.86
CA ALA A 182 -11.27 -11.55 17.27
C ALA A 182 -11.00 -10.05 17.54
N ALA A 183 -9.95 -9.50 16.96
CA ALA A 183 -9.61 -8.08 17.09
C ALA A 183 -10.69 -7.15 16.52
N LEU A 184 -11.37 -7.54 15.42
CA LEU A 184 -12.45 -6.74 14.85
C LEU A 184 -13.58 -6.46 15.84
N ALA A 185 -13.85 -7.35 16.80
CA ALA A 185 -14.87 -7.13 17.84
C ALA A 185 -14.56 -5.92 18.74
N HIS A 186 -13.28 -5.63 18.94
CA HIS A 186 -12.79 -4.49 19.72
C HIS A 186 -12.64 -3.23 18.87
N LEU A 187 -12.30 -3.38 17.59
CA LEU A 187 -12.07 -2.28 16.66
C LEU A 187 -13.36 -1.76 16.00
N ILE A 188 -14.45 -2.53 16.05
CA ILE A 188 -15.76 -2.17 15.50
C ILE A 188 -16.75 -2.17 16.65
N VAL A 189 -17.00 -1.01 17.25
CA VAL A 189 -17.94 -0.81 18.35
C VAL A 189 -19.21 -0.10 17.88
N GLN A 190 -20.27 -0.09 18.68
CA GLN A 190 -21.55 0.55 18.31
C GLN A 190 -21.39 2.06 18.05
N SER A 191 -20.47 2.72 18.73
CA SER A 191 -20.21 4.16 18.57
C SER A 191 -19.32 4.51 17.38
N GLY A 192 -18.66 3.52 16.74
CA GLY A 192 -17.81 3.77 15.57
C GLY A 192 -16.86 2.62 15.22
N ILE A 193 -16.10 2.83 14.18
CA ILE A 193 -15.14 1.88 13.64
C ILE A 193 -13.74 2.53 13.68
N HIS A 194 -12.76 1.78 14.18
CA HIS A 194 -11.38 2.25 14.27
C HIS A 194 -10.82 2.66 12.89
N ASN A 195 -9.98 3.68 12.85
CA ASN A 195 -9.47 4.26 11.59
C ASN A 195 -8.62 3.28 10.77
N GLU A 196 -7.94 2.35 11.41
CA GLU A 196 -7.13 1.34 10.75
C GLU A 196 -7.92 0.12 10.23
N VAL A 197 -9.23 0.09 10.42
CA VAL A 197 -10.13 -0.86 9.75
C VAL A 197 -10.51 -0.31 8.39
N ARG A 198 -10.58 -1.15 7.37
CA ARG A 198 -11.11 -0.81 6.03
C ARG A 198 -12.62 -1.03 6.02
N TRP A 199 -13.36 0.04 6.22
CA TRP A 199 -14.81 0.01 6.45
C TRP A 199 -15.59 -0.57 5.27
N GLY A 200 -15.12 -0.36 4.03
CA GLY A 200 -15.74 -0.86 2.81
C GLY A 200 -15.62 -2.38 2.59
N TRP A 201 -14.83 -3.09 3.41
CA TRP A 201 -14.64 -4.53 3.24
C TRP A 201 -15.89 -5.34 3.61
N ALA A 202 -16.21 -6.36 2.80
CA ALA A 202 -17.34 -7.25 3.05
C ALA A 202 -17.31 -7.91 4.44
N THR A 203 -16.12 -8.14 4.99
CA THR A 203 -15.93 -8.68 6.35
C THR A 203 -16.46 -7.71 7.41
N VAL A 204 -16.19 -6.40 7.26
CA VAL A 204 -16.66 -5.35 8.18
C VAL A 204 -18.17 -5.20 8.07
N ARG A 205 -18.71 -5.19 6.85
CA ARG A 205 -20.17 -5.14 6.62
C ARG A 205 -20.88 -6.30 7.32
N ARG A 206 -20.45 -7.54 7.08
CA ARG A 206 -21.05 -8.72 7.73
C ARG A 206 -20.93 -8.68 9.26
N PHE A 207 -19.78 -8.22 9.76
CA PHE A 207 -19.59 -8.06 11.21
C PHE A 207 -20.58 -7.06 11.79
N TRP A 208 -20.76 -5.90 11.13
CA TRP A 208 -21.70 -4.87 11.54
C TRP A 208 -23.14 -5.36 11.54
N GLU A 209 -23.60 -5.94 10.42
CA GLU A 209 -24.95 -6.49 10.25
C GLU A 209 -25.29 -7.56 11.31
N THR A 210 -24.29 -8.35 11.74
CA THR A 210 -24.50 -9.43 12.72
C THR A 210 -24.45 -8.94 14.17
N ASN A 211 -23.64 -7.93 14.48
CA ASN A 211 -23.28 -7.58 15.86
C ASN A 211 -23.63 -6.15 16.25
N ARG A 212 -24.15 -5.33 15.35
CA ARG A 212 -24.44 -3.92 15.57
C ARG A 212 -25.84 -3.57 15.05
N THR A 213 -26.33 -2.38 15.39
CA THR A 213 -27.64 -1.87 14.96
C THR A 213 -27.47 -0.61 14.13
N GLY A 214 -28.42 -0.36 13.22
CA GLY A 214 -28.37 0.78 12.31
C GLY A 214 -27.43 0.56 11.12
N ASP A 215 -27.34 1.57 10.28
CA ASP A 215 -26.56 1.51 9.04
C ASP A 215 -25.06 1.51 9.33
N LEU A 216 -24.30 0.78 8.51
CA LEU A 216 -22.84 0.82 8.54
C LEU A 216 -22.35 2.26 8.26
N PRO A 217 -21.51 2.85 9.13
CA PRO A 217 -20.93 4.15 8.85
C PRO A 217 -20.13 4.17 7.55
N VAL A 218 -20.21 5.29 6.82
CA VAL A 218 -19.44 5.51 5.59
C VAL A 218 -18.40 6.59 5.81
N ARG A 219 -17.14 6.31 5.46
CA ARG A 219 -16.09 7.33 5.55
C ARG A 219 -16.42 8.53 4.64
N GLY A 220 -16.10 9.73 5.11
CA GLY A 220 -16.42 10.98 4.43
C GLY A 220 -17.77 11.58 4.81
N GLN A 221 -18.80 10.81 5.12
CA GLN A 221 -20.08 11.36 5.57
C GLN A 221 -20.03 11.94 6.99
N LEU A 222 -19.13 11.45 7.84
CA LEU A 222 -18.91 11.99 9.18
C LEU A 222 -18.26 13.37 9.16
N ARG A 223 -17.38 13.66 8.19
CA ARG A 223 -16.76 14.99 8.03
C ARG A 223 -17.79 16.05 7.66
N THR A 224 -18.77 15.73 6.81
CA THR A 224 -19.84 16.67 6.44
C THR A 224 -20.77 16.99 7.60
N LYS A 225 -21.05 16.04 8.49
CA LYS A 225 -21.84 16.28 9.72
C LYS A 225 -21.09 17.13 10.74
N GLN A 226 -19.79 16.91 10.95
CA GLN A 226 -18.98 17.75 11.83
C GLN A 226 -18.82 19.17 11.28
N GLN A 227 -18.56 19.34 9.98
CA GLN A 227 -18.50 20.67 9.37
C GLN A 227 -19.85 21.42 9.40
N SER A 228 -20.98 20.72 9.35
CA SER A 228 -22.30 21.34 9.48
C SER A 228 -22.62 21.74 10.94
N LEU A 229 -22.09 21.04 11.93
CA LEU A 229 -22.23 21.40 13.33
C LEU A 229 -21.42 22.66 13.68
N PHE A 230 -20.23 22.83 13.12
CA PHE A 230 -19.39 24.02 13.34
C PHE A 230 -19.85 25.26 12.54
N LYS A 231 -20.58 25.08 11.41
CA LYS A 231 -21.16 26.22 10.66
C LYS A 231 -22.41 26.84 11.29
N ASN A 232 -23.06 26.14 12.22
CA ASN A 232 -24.26 26.67 12.88
C ASN A 232 -23.96 27.50 14.14
N ASP A 233 -22.73 27.51 14.66
CA ASP A 233 -22.37 28.32 15.82
C ASP A 233 -21.90 29.74 15.44
N ASP A 234 -21.49 30.00 14.18
CA ASP A 234 -21.11 31.34 13.71
C ASP A 234 -22.29 32.22 13.23
N ALA A 235 -23.52 31.71 13.27
CA ALA A 235 -24.69 32.45 12.84
C ALA A 235 -25.53 33.06 14.03
N ARG A 236 -24.94 33.11 15.24
CA ARG A 236 -25.53 33.75 16.40
C ARG A 236 -24.54 34.69 17.11
N ILE A 237 -24.22 35.78 16.45
CA ILE A 237 -23.75 37.03 17.06
C ILE A 237 -24.42 38.19 16.30
#